data_a21582796bdd82f238de033481cb9494
#
_entry.id   a21582796bdd82f238de033481cb9494
#
_cell.length_a   1.000
_cell.length_b   1.000
_cell.length_c   1.000
_cell.angle_alpha   90.00
_cell.angle_beta   90.00
_cell.angle_gamma   90.00
#
_symmetry.space_group_name_H-M   'P 1'
#
loop_
_entity.id
_entity.type
_entity.pdbx_description
1 polymer ?
#
loop_
_entity_poly.entity_id
_entity_poly.type
_entity_poly.pdbx_seq_one_letter_code
_entity_poly.pdbx_strand_id
1 'polypeptide(L)'
;MKKIFAITLMLLMSTLTINAQINDLTEQDIQAFKDRVGEVIDMFQNNLSILGSKKSTAKVKAVYKKSALKLFIGEGLPFKDLNDGKERPGVQMQVSKTMNGKSTVVGTKPLTEYLDNLIKLPYAEVKLTKADTYRISNIYKVGDHYEATATIFQRFEGYVGKEMKKKYGDVTQKNIRVYIVPENDYVLGQHWSVRLGDIEVVDTTN
;
A
#
# COMPACT_ATOMS: atom_id res chain seq x y z
N MET A 1 66.00 13.90 -36.82
CA MET A 1 65.60 13.76 -35.40
C MET A 1 64.09 13.90 -35.32
N LYS A 2 63.36 12.76 -35.26
CA LYS A 2 61.90 12.76 -35.21
C LYS A 2 61.53 12.45 -33.77
N LYS A 3 60.91 13.40 -33.09
CA LYS A 3 60.36 13.19 -31.72
C LYS A 3 58.96 12.57 -31.84
N ILE A 4 58.82 11.32 -31.37
CA ILE A 4 57.56 10.59 -31.28
C ILE A 4 56.92 11.03 -29.98
N PHE A 5 55.79 11.72 -30.08
CA PHE A 5 54.92 12.03 -28.94
C PHE A 5 54.02 10.82 -28.69
N ALA A 6 54.27 10.10 -27.61
CA ALA A 6 53.37 9.05 -27.14
C ALA A 6 52.27 9.71 -26.29
N ILE A 7 51.08 9.76 -26.82
CA ILE A 7 49.88 10.17 -26.06
C ILE A 7 49.36 8.94 -25.32
N THR A 8 49.63 8.90 -24.03
CA THR A 8 49.07 7.89 -23.15
C THR A 8 47.63 8.30 -22.82
N LEU A 9 46.67 7.67 -23.51
CA LEU A 9 45.24 7.80 -23.23
C LEU A 9 44.92 7.02 -21.96
N MET A 10 44.86 7.72 -20.84
CA MET A 10 44.43 7.15 -19.55
C MET A 10 42.91 7.00 -19.56
N LEU A 11 42.45 5.77 -19.86
CA LEU A 11 41.04 5.41 -19.78
C LEU A 11 40.66 5.38 -18.30
N LEU A 12 40.00 6.43 -17.81
CA LEU A 12 39.35 6.46 -16.51
C LEU A 12 38.11 5.54 -16.62
N MET A 13 38.28 4.28 -16.33
CA MET A 13 37.14 3.41 -16.03
C MET A 13 36.54 3.86 -14.69
N SER A 14 35.56 4.73 -14.73
CA SER A 14 34.65 4.94 -13.62
C SER A 14 33.85 3.65 -13.42
N THR A 15 34.31 2.80 -12.54
CA THR A 15 33.52 1.68 -12.02
C THR A 15 32.34 2.29 -11.28
N LEU A 16 31.21 2.36 -11.96
CA LEU A 16 29.91 2.52 -11.31
C LEU A 16 29.74 1.27 -10.43
N THR A 17 30.14 1.36 -9.17
CA THR A 17 29.71 0.42 -8.16
C THR A 17 28.21 0.59 -8.00
N ILE A 18 27.44 -0.19 -8.77
CA ILE A 18 26.07 -0.46 -8.45
C ILE A 18 26.15 -1.18 -7.11
N ASN A 19 25.88 -0.46 -6.02
CA ASN A 19 25.60 -1.04 -4.74
C ASN A 19 24.28 -1.82 -4.92
N ALA A 20 24.39 -3.06 -5.42
CA ALA A 20 23.33 -4.04 -5.25
C ALA A 20 23.23 -4.21 -3.74
N GLN A 21 22.20 -3.63 -3.15
CA GLN A 21 21.89 -3.79 -1.74
C GLN A 21 21.69 -5.29 -1.50
N ILE A 22 22.66 -5.92 -0.86
CA ILE A 22 22.62 -7.35 -0.55
C ILE A 22 21.44 -7.53 0.39
N ASN A 23 20.41 -8.19 -0.08
CA ASN A 23 19.31 -8.63 0.76
C ASN A 23 19.85 -9.76 1.65
N ASP A 24 19.85 -9.56 2.96
CA ASP A 24 20.21 -10.60 3.93
C ASP A 24 19.12 -11.70 4.04
N LEU A 25 18.06 -11.60 3.21
CA LEU A 25 16.92 -12.50 3.20
C LEU A 25 17.17 -13.70 2.28
N THR A 26 16.83 -14.87 2.78
CA THR A 26 16.73 -16.07 1.94
C THR A 26 15.50 -16.01 1.03
N GLU A 27 15.45 -16.85 0.00
CA GLU A 27 14.25 -16.97 -0.85
C GLU A 27 13.01 -17.38 -0.04
N GLN A 28 13.20 -18.20 1.00
CA GLN A 28 12.13 -18.62 1.89
C GLN A 28 11.60 -17.43 2.72
N ASP A 29 12.48 -16.56 3.22
CA ASP A 29 12.08 -15.35 3.95
C ASP A 29 11.31 -14.39 3.02
N ILE A 30 11.79 -14.21 1.79
CA ILE A 30 11.13 -13.39 0.78
C ILE A 30 9.72 -13.91 0.49
N GLN A 31 9.56 -15.23 0.33
CA GLN A 31 8.24 -15.81 0.09
C GLN A 31 7.33 -15.65 1.31
N ALA A 32 7.83 -15.91 2.51
CA ALA A 32 7.07 -15.73 3.74
C ALA A 32 6.59 -14.28 3.93
N PHE A 33 7.44 -13.30 3.61
CA PHE A 33 7.03 -11.90 3.63
C PHE A 33 5.96 -11.57 2.58
N LYS A 34 6.09 -12.10 1.36
CA LYS A 34 5.07 -11.93 0.32
C LYS A 34 3.73 -12.50 0.74
N ASP A 35 3.72 -13.69 1.32
CA ASP A 35 2.50 -14.32 1.82
C ASP A 35 1.87 -13.45 2.93
N ARG A 36 2.67 -12.96 3.86
CA ARG A 36 2.21 -12.08 4.93
C ARG A 36 1.67 -10.75 4.42
N VAL A 37 2.30 -10.14 3.40
CA VAL A 37 1.77 -8.94 2.73
C VAL A 37 0.39 -9.22 2.13
N GLY A 38 0.22 -10.37 1.49
CA GLY A 38 -1.08 -10.81 0.96
C GLY A 38 -2.16 -10.89 2.04
N GLU A 39 -1.85 -11.51 3.18
CA GLU A 39 -2.77 -11.61 4.31
C GLU A 39 -3.17 -10.23 4.86
N VAL A 40 -2.21 -9.32 5.02
CA VAL A 40 -2.47 -7.95 5.51
C VAL A 40 -3.37 -7.17 4.54
N ILE A 41 -3.15 -7.31 3.23
CA ILE A 41 -3.99 -6.72 2.20
C ILE A 41 -5.41 -7.30 2.28
N ASP A 42 -5.57 -8.61 2.44
CA ASP A 42 -6.87 -9.26 2.55
C ASP A 42 -7.62 -8.81 3.80
N MET A 43 -6.92 -8.68 4.94
CA MET A 43 -7.51 -8.09 6.15
C MET A 43 -7.97 -6.66 5.93
N PHE A 44 -7.19 -5.83 5.22
CA PHE A 44 -7.59 -4.46 4.89
C PHE A 44 -8.85 -4.44 4.02
N GLN A 45 -8.91 -5.23 2.95
CA GLN A 45 -10.07 -5.32 2.07
C GLN A 45 -11.33 -5.77 2.81
N ASN A 46 -11.21 -6.77 3.70
CA ASN A 46 -12.31 -7.22 4.54
C ASN A 46 -12.82 -6.09 5.47
N ASN A 47 -11.90 -5.37 6.12
CA ASN A 47 -12.26 -4.23 6.97
C ASN A 47 -13.03 -3.16 6.16
N LEU A 48 -12.56 -2.81 4.94
CA LEU A 48 -13.24 -1.85 4.07
C LEU A 48 -14.66 -2.31 3.70
N SER A 49 -14.85 -3.59 3.40
CA SER A 49 -16.16 -4.15 3.05
C SER A 49 -17.15 -4.03 4.22
N ILE A 50 -16.69 -4.30 5.44
CA ILE A 50 -17.52 -4.17 6.66
C ILE A 50 -17.85 -2.69 6.94
N LEU A 51 -16.90 -1.78 6.74
CA LEU A 51 -17.11 -0.34 6.91
C LEU A 51 -18.12 0.21 5.91
N GLY A 52 -18.09 -0.25 4.64
CA GLY A 52 -19.02 0.17 3.60
C GLY A 52 -20.43 -0.41 3.77
N SER A 53 -20.61 -1.49 4.51
CA SER A 53 -21.92 -2.16 4.67
C SER A 53 -22.85 -1.39 5.59
N LYS A 54 -24.09 -1.17 5.16
CA LYS A 54 -25.16 -0.61 6.01
C LYS A 54 -25.74 -1.62 7.01
N LYS A 55 -25.44 -2.91 6.83
CA LYS A 55 -25.84 -3.96 7.79
C LYS A 55 -24.99 -3.92 9.06
N SER A 56 -23.80 -3.30 9.00
CA SER A 56 -22.91 -3.17 10.15
C SER A 56 -23.33 -2.02 11.05
N THR A 57 -23.44 -2.29 12.35
CA THR A 57 -23.76 -1.27 13.35
C THR A 57 -22.61 -0.28 13.54
N ALA A 58 -22.89 0.91 14.09
CA ALA A 58 -21.85 1.91 14.38
C ALA A 58 -20.74 1.34 15.28
N LYS A 59 -21.09 0.52 16.27
CA LYS A 59 -20.12 -0.14 17.17
C LYS A 59 -19.19 -1.09 16.41
N VAL A 60 -19.74 -1.90 15.51
CA VAL A 60 -18.96 -2.80 14.63
C VAL A 60 -18.03 -2.00 13.74
N LYS A 61 -18.55 -0.94 13.08
CA LYS A 61 -17.73 -0.08 12.23
C LYS A 61 -16.58 0.59 12.98
N ALA A 62 -16.80 1.04 14.23
CA ALA A 62 -15.73 1.63 15.04
C ALA A 62 -14.60 0.61 15.31
N VAL A 63 -14.93 -0.65 15.60
CA VAL A 63 -13.96 -1.73 15.81
C VAL A 63 -13.17 -1.99 14.52
N TYR A 64 -13.87 -2.15 13.39
CA TYR A 64 -13.22 -2.45 12.12
C TYR A 64 -12.43 -1.27 11.55
N LYS A 65 -12.83 -0.02 11.83
CA LYS A 65 -12.00 1.16 11.51
C LYS A 65 -10.68 1.12 12.28
N LYS A 66 -10.72 0.84 13.59
CA LYS A 66 -9.51 0.69 14.40
C LYS A 66 -8.64 -0.47 13.90
N SER A 67 -9.25 -1.60 13.55
CA SER A 67 -8.56 -2.75 12.98
C SER A 67 -7.88 -2.40 11.65
N ALA A 68 -8.57 -1.68 10.76
CA ALA A 68 -8.00 -1.22 9.50
C ALA A 68 -6.78 -0.31 9.71
N LEU A 69 -6.88 0.67 10.61
CA LEU A 69 -5.77 1.60 10.89
C LEU A 69 -4.53 0.88 11.44
N LYS A 70 -4.70 -0.14 12.26
CA LYS A 70 -3.59 -0.94 12.81
C LYS A 70 -2.75 -1.69 11.77
N LEU A 71 -3.26 -1.86 10.56
CA LEU A 71 -2.51 -2.49 9.48
C LEU A 71 -1.48 -1.53 8.84
N PHE A 72 -1.54 -0.25 9.17
CA PHE A 72 -0.72 0.79 8.57
C PHE A 72 0.33 1.33 9.54
N ILE A 73 1.43 1.83 8.98
CA ILE A 73 2.42 2.54 9.77
C ILE A 73 1.79 3.78 10.42
N GLY A 74 2.14 4.05 11.67
CA GLY A 74 1.54 5.15 12.45
C GLY A 74 0.10 4.90 12.91
N GLU A 75 -0.55 3.81 12.49
CA GLU A 75 -1.89 3.39 12.94
C GLU A 75 -2.97 4.50 12.85
N GLY A 76 -2.86 5.35 11.83
CA GLY A 76 -3.73 6.51 11.61
C GLY A 76 -3.32 7.78 12.35
N LEU A 77 -2.20 7.78 13.04
CA LEU A 77 -1.58 8.91 13.72
C LEU A 77 -0.38 9.44 12.94
N PRO A 78 0.11 10.65 13.22
CA PRO A 78 1.38 11.12 12.71
C PRO A 78 2.52 10.17 13.11
N PHE A 79 3.48 9.99 12.21
CA PHE A 79 4.63 9.11 12.43
C PHE A 79 5.89 9.71 11.79
N LYS A 80 7.05 9.24 12.23
CA LYS A 80 8.32 9.54 11.55
C LYS A 80 8.52 8.60 10.39
N ASP A 81 8.73 9.17 9.21
CA ASP A 81 9.08 8.39 8.01
C ASP A 81 10.38 7.63 8.25
N LEU A 82 10.37 6.35 7.95
CA LEU A 82 11.51 5.45 8.22
C LEU A 82 12.72 5.77 7.34
N ASN A 83 12.53 6.45 6.20
CA ASN A 83 13.60 6.73 5.25
C ASN A 83 14.31 8.06 5.51
N ASP A 84 13.54 9.12 5.80
CA ASP A 84 14.10 10.47 5.95
C ASP A 84 13.93 11.05 7.37
N GLY A 85 13.29 10.31 8.27
CA GLY A 85 13.05 10.70 9.66
C GLY A 85 12.10 11.89 9.84
N LYS A 86 11.47 12.38 8.76
CA LYS A 86 10.57 13.52 8.84
C LYS A 86 9.20 13.12 9.37
N GLU A 87 8.57 14.03 10.07
CA GLU A 87 7.18 13.87 10.51
C GLU A 87 6.23 13.80 9.31
N ARG A 88 5.38 12.77 9.29
CA ARG A 88 4.28 12.59 8.34
C ARG A 88 2.95 12.72 9.10
N PRO A 89 1.95 13.39 8.53
CA PRO A 89 0.66 13.61 9.22
C PRO A 89 -0.19 12.35 9.32
N GLY A 90 0.30 11.22 8.89
CA GLY A 90 -0.37 9.93 8.77
C GLY A 90 -0.33 9.43 7.33
N VAL A 91 -0.71 8.16 7.16
CA VAL A 91 -0.77 7.51 5.85
C VAL A 91 -1.78 8.22 4.95
N GLN A 92 -1.41 8.42 3.69
CA GLN A 92 -2.21 9.07 2.67
C GLN A 92 -2.81 8.05 1.70
N MET A 93 -4.01 8.34 1.24
CA MET A 93 -4.71 7.53 0.24
C MET A 93 -5.20 8.39 -0.92
N GLN A 94 -4.75 8.08 -2.12
CA GLN A 94 -5.29 8.71 -3.33
C GLN A 94 -6.68 8.15 -3.64
N VAL A 95 -7.56 9.05 -4.01
CA VAL A 95 -8.93 8.76 -4.45
C VAL A 95 -9.09 9.13 -5.91
N SER A 96 -9.71 8.26 -6.67
CA SER A 96 -10.09 8.51 -8.05
C SER A 96 -11.60 8.63 -8.19
N LYS A 97 -12.02 9.32 -9.24
CA LYS A 97 -13.41 9.39 -9.68
C LYS A 97 -13.48 9.07 -11.15
N THR A 98 -14.39 8.19 -11.50
CA THR A 98 -14.66 7.87 -12.90
C THR A 98 -15.84 8.68 -13.40
N MET A 99 -15.62 9.45 -14.47
CA MET A 99 -16.65 10.20 -15.18
C MET A 99 -16.50 9.96 -16.69
N ASN A 100 -17.59 9.57 -17.34
CA ASN A 100 -17.61 9.32 -18.80
C ASN A 100 -16.50 8.34 -19.26
N GLY A 101 -16.29 7.27 -18.52
CA GLY A 101 -15.29 6.25 -18.84
C GLY A 101 -13.82 6.68 -18.61
N LYS A 102 -13.58 7.90 -18.10
CA LYS A 102 -12.25 8.36 -17.71
C LYS A 102 -12.13 8.43 -16.20
N SER A 103 -11.10 7.82 -15.68
CA SER A 103 -10.73 7.93 -14.27
C SER A 103 -9.69 9.00 -14.08
N THR A 104 -9.92 9.80 -13.05
CA THR A 104 -9.02 10.89 -12.69
C THR A 104 -8.79 10.84 -11.19
N VAL A 105 -7.54 10.95 -10.76
CA VAL A 105 -7.24 11.17 -9.34
C VAL A 105 -7.81 12.53 -8.95
N VAL A 106 -8.73 12.53 -7.98
CA VAL A 106 -9.42 13.75 -7.54
C VAL A 106 -8.81 14.35 -6.28
N GLY A 107 -7.85 13.66 -5.69
CA GLY A 107 -7.11 14.16 -4.54
C GLY A 107 -6.50 13.06 -3.69
N THR A 108 -5.77 13.49 -2.68
CA THR A 108 -5.16 12.65 -1.65
C THR A 108 -5.81 13.01 -0.32
N LYS A 109 -6.10 12.01 0.49
CA LYS A 109 -6.73 12.17 1.80
C LYS A 109 -5.99 11.37 2.85
N PRO A 110 -5.96 11.83 4.11
CA PRO A 110 -5.56 10.98 5.22
C PRO A 110 -6.41 9.70 5.23
N LEU A 111 -5.79 8.56 5.50
CA LEU A 111 -6.48 7.27 5.55
C LEU A 111 -7.68 7.31 6.53
N THR A 112 -7.53 8.00 7.66
CA THR A 112 -8.62 8.18 8.64
C THR A 112 -9.84 8.87 8.03
N GLU A 113 -9.64 9.93 7.24
CA GLU A 113 -10.70 10.63 6.53
C GLU A 113 -11.33 9.75 5.44
N TYR A 114 -10.50 9.01 4.71
CA TYR A 114 -11.00 8.07 3.70
C TYR A 114 -11.96 7.04 4.31
N LEU A 115 -11.58 6.43 5.45
CA LEU A 115 -12.42 5.45 6.14
C LEU A 115 -13.71 6.07 6.67
N ASP A 116 -13.67 7.31 7.17
CA ASP A 116 -14.88 8.03 7.61
C ASP A 116 -15.82 8.33 6.44
N ASN A 117 -15.28 8.70 5.30
CA ASN A 117 -16.05 8.94 4.09
C ASN A 117 -16.69 7.65 3.56
N LEU A 118 -15.97 6.52 3.59
CA LEU A 118 -16.50 5.21 3.21
C LEU A 118 -17.72 4.81 4.07
N ILE A 119 -17.65 5.04 5.38
CA ILE A 119 -18.76 4.77 6.32
C ILE A 119 -20.01 5.60 5.97
N LYS A 120 -19.83 6.83 5.46
CA LYS A 120 -20.89 7.78 5.16
C LYS A 120 -21.47 7.66 3.75
N LEU A 121 -20.94 6.78 2.90
CA LEU A 121 -21.42 6.64 1.53
C LEU A 121 -22.92 6.35 1.50
N PRO A 122 -23.67 6.92 0.53
CA PRO A 122 -25.14 6.83 0.47
C PRO A 122 -25.65 5.51 -0.11
N TYR A 123 -24.79 4.50 -0.20
CA TYR A 123 -25.15 3.17 -0.70
C TYR A 123 -25.80 2.31 0.39
N ALA A 124 -26.75 1.46 0.00
CA ALA A 124 -27.31 0.44 0.88
C ALA A 124 -26.25 -0.63 1.23
N GLU A 125 -25.38 -0.94 0.26
CA GLU A 125 -24.24 -1.81 0.44
C GLU A 125 -23.08 -1.34 -0.44
N VAL A 126 -21.86 -1.46 0.05
CA VAL A 126 -20.63 -1.31 -0.71
C VAL A 126 -19.90 -2.64 -0.68
N LYS A 127 -19.54 -3.14 -1.85
CA LYS A 127 -18.63 -4.28 -1.98
C LYS A 127 -17.29 -3.79 -2.46
N LEU A 128 -16.27 -4.13 -1.71
CA LEU A 128 -14.87 -3.90 -2.06
C LEU A 128 -14.20 -5.26 -2.13
N THR A 129 -13.84 -5.66 -3.32
CA THR A 129 -13.18 -6.94 -3.55
C THR A 129 -11.83 -6.71 -4.23
N LYS A 130 -10.85 -7.48 -3.83
CA LYS A 130 -9.59 -7.62 -4.53
C LYS A 130 -9.82 -8.51 -5.76
N ALA A 131 -9.28 -8.16 -6.92
CA ALA A 131 -9.14 -9.13 -8.00
C ALA A 131 -8.17 -10.23 -7.57
N ASP A 132 -8.34 -11.42 -8.08
CA ASP A 132 -7.62 -12.63 -7.64
C ASP A 132 -6.09 -12.55 -7.76
N THR A 133 -5.59 -11.53 -8.46
CA THR A 133 -4.16 -11.36 -8.71
C THR A 133 -3.65 -10.07 -8.09
N TYR A 134 -2.63 -10.17 -7.25
CA TYR A 134 -1.82 -9.05 -6.81
C TYR A 134 -0.35 -9.32 -7.13
N ARG A 135 0.43 -8.26 -7.26
CA ARG A 135 1.87 -8.36 -7.46
C ARG A 135 2.58 -7.67 -6.30
N ILE A 136 3.62 -8.31 -5.79
CA ILE A 136 4.54 -7.69 -4.84
C ILE A 136 5.86 -7.54 -5.57
N SER A 137 6.43 -6.33 -5.51
CA SER A 137 7.75 -6.03 -6.07
C SER A 137 8.84 -6.84 -5.37
N ASN A 138 10.07 -6.70 -5.81
CA ASN A 138 11.20 -7.15 -5.02
C ASN A 138 11.18 -6.47 -3.66
N ILE A 139 11.52 -7.24 -2.63
CA ILE A 139 11.71 -6.74 -1.27
C ILE A 139 13.17 -6.31 -1.16
N TYR A 140 13.40 -5.08 -0.73
CA TYR A 140 14.75 -4.52 -0.61
C TYR A 140 14.97 -3.90 0.76
N LYS A 141 16.19 -3.98 1.25
CA LYS A 141 16.59 -3.46 2.56
C LYS A 141 16.79 -1.96 2.49
N VAL A 142 16.23 -1.24 3.46
CA VAL A 142 16.39 0.21 3.64
C VAL A 142 16.73 0.46 5.12
N GLY A 143 18.00 0.71 5.41
CA GLY A 143 18.42 0.88 6.80
C GLY A 143 18.17 -0.38 7.65
N ASP A 144 17.30 -0.26 8.63
CA ASP A 144 16.93 -1.32 9.59
C ASP A 144 15.61 -2.04 9.25
N HIS A 145 14.99 -1.73 8.11
CA HIS A 145 13.74 -2.34 7.68
C HIS A 145 13.82 -2.78 6.19
N TYR A 146 12.75 -3.42 5.72
CA TYR A 146 12.60 -3.73 4.30
C TYR A 146 11.38 -3.04 3.73
N GLU A 147 11.44 -2.74 2.43
CA GLU A 147 10.33 -2.14 1.68
C GLU A 147 9.96 -2.97 0.46
N ALA A 148 8.70 -2.84 0.06
CA ALA A 148 8.16 -3.36 -1.18
C ALA A 148 6.99 -2.49 -1.64
N THR A 149 6.52 -2.73 -2.86
CA THR A 149 5.25 -2.19 -3.37
C THR A 149 4.33 -3.35 -3.69
N ALA A 150 3.12 -3.33 -3.15
CA ALA A 150 2.07 -4.25 -3.53
C ALA A 150 1.13 -3.55 -4.52
N THR A 151 1.00 -4.11 -5.72
CA THR A 151 0.04 -3.66 -6.73
C THR A 151 -1.18 -4.55 -6.69
N ILE A 152 -2.35 -3.95 -6.45
CA ILE A 152 -3.64 -4.64 -6.37
C ILE A 152 -4.63 -4.06 -7.38
N PHE A 153 -5.59 -4.89 -7.80
CA PHE A 153 -6.79 -4.43 -8.50
C PHE A 153 -7.96 -4.50 -7.54
N GLN A 154 -8.47 -3.34 -7.15
CA GLN A 154 -9.60 -3.23 -6.24
C GLN A 154 -10.88 -2.91 -7.03
N ARG A 155 -11.88 -3.77 -6.90
CA ARG A 155 -13.21 -3.53 -7.43
C ARG A 155 -14.06 -2.87 -6.36
N PHE A 156 -14.66 -1.74 -6.69
CA PHE A 156 -15.67 -1.07 -5.89
C PHE A 156 -17.03 -1.22 -6.54
N GLU A 157 -18.05 -1.60 -5.78
CA GLU A 157 -19.44 -1.65 -6.24
C GLU A 157 -20.36 -1.07 -5.17
N GLY A 158 -21.16 -0.09 -5.56
CA GLY A 158 -22.18 0.56 -4.73
C GLY A 158 -23.59 0.14 -5.13
N TYR A 159 -24.38 -0.32 -4.16
CA TYR A 159 -25.74 -0.80 -4.36
C TYR A 159 -26.76 0.10 -3.67
N VAL A 160 -27.93 0.30 -4.27
CA VAL A 160 -29.00 1.15 -3.75
C VAL A 160 -30.34 0.40 -3.71
N GLY A 161 -31.23 0.87 -2.82
CA GLY A 161 -32.58 0.34 -2.67
C GLY A 161 -32.63 -1.02 -1.97
N LYS A 162 -33.86 -1.49 -1.69
CA LYS A 162 -34.10 -2.81 -1.06
C LYS A 162 -33.76 -3.96 -1.99
N GLU A 163 -33.86 -3.74 -3.30
CA GLU A 163 -33.59 -4.72 -4.36
C GLU A 163 -32.10 -4.83 -4.68
N MET A 164 -31.23 -4.09 -3.96
CA MET A 164 -29.78 -4.13 -4.13
C MET A 164 -29.34 -3.86 -5.59
N LYS A 165 -29.92 -2.87 -6.23
CA LYS A 165 -29.58 -2.48 -7.59
C LYS A 165 -28.19 -1.84 -7.62
N LYS A 166 -27.29 -2.35 -8.46
CA LYS A 166 -25.97 -1.76 -8.67
C LYS A 166 -26.11 -0.36 -9.25
N LYS A 167 -25.64 0.65 -8.55
CA LYS A 167 -25.66 2.07 -8.96
C LYS A 167 -24.35 2.52 -9.54
N TYR A 168 -23.24 1.98 -9.02
CA TYR A 168 -21.90 2.37 -9.40
C TYR A 168 -20.96 1.16 -9.30
N GLY A 169 -19.93 1.13 -10.13
CA GLY A 169 -18.85 0.16 -10.02
C GLY A 169 -17.67 0.59 -10.87
N ASP A 170 -16.49 0.34 -10.35
CA ASP A 170 -15.22 0.51 -11.04
C ASP A 170 -14.20 -0.54 -10.61
N VAL A 171 -13.09 -0.60 -11.35
CA VAL A 171 -11.90 -1.36 -10.98
C VAL A 171 -10.72 -0.40 -11.00
N THR A 172 -10.06 -0.27 -9.88
CA THR A 172 -8.91 0.63 -9.71
C THR A 172 -7.65 -0.16 -9.43
N GLN A 173 -6.61 0.07 -10.23
CA GLN A 173 -5.29 -0.41 -9.91
C GLN A 173 -4.64 0.53 -8.90
N LYS A 174 -4.13 -0.04 -7.81
CA LYS A 174 -3.51 0.71 -6.71
C LYS A 174 -2.15 0.13 -6.37
N ASN A 175 -1.21 1.02 -6.09
CA ASN A 175 0.05 0.69 -5.46
C ASN A 175 -0.03 1.00 -3.97
N ILE A 176 0.33 0.05 -3.15
CA ILE A 176 0.39 0.16 -1.70
C ILE A 176 1.85 0.04 -1.31
N ARG A 177 2.39 1.05 -0.65
CA ARG A 177 3.73 0.95 -0.06
C ARG A 177 3.68 -0.04 1.10
N VAL A 178 4.69 -0.88 1.20
CA VAL A 178 4.79 -1.92 2.23
C VAL A 178 6.08 -1.73 2.98
N TYR A 179 5.99 -1.75 4.29
CA TYR A 179 7.11 -1.76 5.22
C TYR A 179 7.14 -3.08 5.96
N ILE A 180 8.32 -3.67 6.09
CA ILE A 180 8.57 -4.84 6.91
C ILE A 180 9.54 -4.38 7.98
N VAL A 181 9.03 -4.19 9.18
CA VAL A 181 9.73 -3.54 10.29
C VAL A 181 10.01 -4.52 11.43
N PRO A 182 11.16 -4.38 12.13
CA PRO A 182 11.39 -5.14 13.34
C PRO A 182 10.47 -4.60 14.44
N GLU A 183 9.72 -5.47 15.08
CA GLU A 183 8.90 -5.16 16.24
C GLU A 183 9.32 -6.06 17.42
N ASN A 184 9.18 -5.53 18.62
CA ASN A 184 9.44 -6.28 19.84
C ASN A 184 8.13 -6.41 20.62
N ASP A 185 7.59 -7.61 20.64
CA ASP A 185 6.37 -7.94 21.37
C ASP A 185 6.72 -8.70 22.65
N TYR A 186 5.98 -8.44 23.73
CA TYR A 186 6.23 -9.07 25.02
C TYR A 186 6.07 -10.60 24.99
N VAL A 187 5.19 -11.11 24.14
CA VAL A 187 4.89 -12.55 24.03
C VAL A 187 5.74 -13.22 22.94
N LEU A 188 5.85 -12.55 21.78
CA LEU A 188 6.52 -13.10 20.60
C LEU A 188 8.01 -12.78 20.56
N GLY A 189 8.48 -11.86 21.42
CA GLY A 189 9.85 -11.35 21.35
C GLY A 189 10.06 -10.48 20.09
N GLN A 190 11.31 -10.44 19.62
CA GLN A 190 11.65 -9.73 18.40
C GLN A 190 11.16 -10.50 17.16
N HIS A 191 10.37 -9.84 16.33
CA HIS A 191 9.83 -10.40 15.11
C HIS A 191 9.68 -9.34 14.02
N TRP A 192 9.42 -9.76 12.79
CA TRP A 192 9.16 -8.86 11.67
C TRP A 192 7.65 -8.68 11.46
N SER A 193 7.22 -7.43 11.40
CA SER A 193 5.84 -7.06 11.15
C SER A 193 5.68 -6.39 9.78
N VAL A 194 4.62 -6.74 9.08
CA VAL A 194 4.22 -6.07 7.84
C VAL A 194 3.27 -4.92 8.17
N ARG A 195 3.64 -3.71 7.72
CA ARG A 195 2.82 -2.50 7.81
C ARG A 195 2.59 -1.92 6.43
N LEU A 196 1.38 -1.49 6.15
CA LEU A 196 1.04 -0.78 4.94
C LEU A 196 1.38 0.71 5.07
N GLY A 197 1.73 1.35 3.98
CA GLY A 197 1.96 2.78 3.88
C GLY A 197 0.97 3.45 2.93
N ASP A 198 1.42 4.49 2.27
CA ASP A 198 0.60 5.28 1.34
C ASP A 198 0.02 4.41 0.21
N ILE A 199 -1.18 4.78 -0.22
CA ILE A 199 -1.90 4.09 -1.29
C ILE A 199 -2.09 5.07 -2.45
N GLU A 200 -1.51 4.73 -3.59
CA GLU A 200 -1.61 5.50 -4.81
C GLU A 200 -2.52 4.82 -5.83
N VAL A 201 -3.23 5.61 -6.60
CA VAL A 201 -4.00 5.15 -7.76
C VAL A 201 -3.08 5.16 -8.98
N VAL A 202 -2.95 4.01 -9.64
CA VAL A 202 -2.16 3.89 -10.87
C VAL A 202 -3.08 4.01 -12.07
N ASP A 203 -4.17 3.27 -12.07
CA ASP A 203 -5.16 3.29 -13.15
C ASP A 203 -6.54 2.91 -12.61
N THR A 204 -7.58 3.34 -13.31
CA THR A 204 -8.97 2.99 -13.01
C THR A 204 -9.71 2.71 -14.30
N THR A 205 -10.38 1.56 -14.38
CA THR A 205 -11.21 1.13 -15.51
C THR A 205 -12.64 0.85 -15.04
N ASN A 206 -13.58 1.01 -15.95
CA ASN A 206 -15.02 0.74 -15.73
C ASN A 206 -15.39 -0.66 -16.22
#